data_62b923364273a33889011fccae6c6cc9
#
_entry.id   62b923364273a33889011fccae6c6cc9
#
_cell.length_a   1.000
_cell.length_b   1.000
_cell.length_c   1.000
_cell.angle_alpha   90.00
_cell.angle_beta   90.00
_cell.angle_gamma   90.00
#
_symmetry.space_group_name_H-M   'P 1'
#
loop_
_entity.id
_entity.type
_entity.pdbx_description
1 polymer ?
#
loop_
_entity_poly.entity_id
_entity_poly.type
_entity_poly.pdbx_seq_one_letter_code
_entity_poly.pdbx_strand_id
1 'polypeptide(L)'
;KAVPATAPMAEPEGLPLAYETQDWLAGEGGRLSESIYEEYGLQAIRIAGAQAHPTRLVQSAAMASVAPPKPSYRPSLPPNIHELLSDAQLETVIYAGEAHADHLAGSWTVDATFDIVTAAREDATNAARFRRGFMIGDGTGVGKGRQSAAIILDNWLQGRRKAVWISKSDKLIEDAQRDWSALGM
;
A
#
# COMPACT_ATOMS: atom_id res chain seq x y z
N LYS A 1 23.10 -22.28 -29.52
CA LYS A 1 23.86 -21.88 -28.33
C LYS A 1 22.87 -21.75 -27.20
N ALA A 2 22.97 -22.61 -26.17
CA ALA A 2 22.16 -22.52 -24.97
C ALA A 2 22.55 -21.21 -24.27
N VAL A 3 21.54 -20.39 -23.95
CA VAL A 3 21.69 -19.22 -23.06
C VAL A 3 22.05 -19.80 -21.69
N PRO A 4 23.14 -19.38 -21.04
CA PRO A 4 23.47 -19.86 -19.71
C PRO A 4 22.30 -19.49 -18.78
N ALA A 5 21.80 -20.48 -18.04
CA ALA A 5 20.81 -20.23 -17.00
C ALA A 5 21.43 -19.26 -15.99
N THR A 6 20.89 -18.06 -15.94
CA THR A 6 21.26 -17.09 -14.91
C THR A 6 20.94 -17.73 -13.56
N ALA A 7 21.90 -17.78 -12.65
CA ALA A 7 21.68 -18.27 -11.30
C ALA A 7 20.50 -17.47 -10.71
N PRO A 8 19.58 -18.12 -9.99
CA PRO A 8 18.48 -17.41 -9.35
C PRO A 8 19.07 -16.33 -8.43
N MET A 9 18.71 -15.08 -8.68
CA MET A 9 19.06 -13.99 -7.77
C MET A 9 18.46 -14.32 -6.42
N ALA A 10 19.26 -14.14 -5.36
CA ALA A 10 18.76 -14.28 -4.01
C ALA A 10 17.60 -13.30 -3.79
N GLU A 11 16.51 -13.80 -3.21
CA GLU A 11 15.41 -12.92 -2.85
C GLU A 11 15.90 -11.91 -1.82
N PRO A 12 15.46 -10.65 -1.90
CA PRO A 12 15.80 -9.66 -0.90
C PRO A 12 15.23 -10.08 0.46
N GLU A 13 16.01 -9.90 1.51
CA GLU A 13 15.54 -10.11 2.86
C GLU A 13 14.57 -8.99 3.24
N GLY A 14 13.36 -9.35 3.69
CA GLY A 14 12.38 -8.42 4.20
C GLY A 14 12.53 -8.21 5.69
N LEU A 15 12.69 -6.97 6.10
CA LEU A 15 12.68 -6.57 7.50
C LEU A 15 11.44 -5.73 7.82
N PRO A 16 10.89 -5.84 9.04
CA PRO A 16 9.78 -5.00 9.45
C PRO A 16 10.16 -3.51 9.36
N LEU A 17 9.38 -2.73 8.63
CA LEU A 17 9.58 -1.30 8.52
C LEU A 17 9.39 -0.63 9.89
N ALA A 18 10.41 0.02 10.40
CA ALA A 18 10.36 0.73 11.67
C ALA A 18 9.72 2.12 11.47
N TYR A 19 8.72 2.43 12.27
CA TYR A 19 8.15 3.77 12.40
C TYR A 19 7.60 3.97 13.81
N GLU A 20 7.42 5.23 14.18
CA GLU A 20 6.80 5.63 15.44
C GLU A 20 5.41 6.21 15.14
N THR A 21 4.44 5.95 16.02
CA THR A 21 3.16 6.65 15.98
C THR A 21 3.25 7.95 16.75
N GLN A 22 2.59 8.98 16.25
CA GLN A 22 2.52 10.29 16.91
C GLN A 22 1.05 10.69 17.11
N ASP A 23 0.83 11.59 18.06
CA ASP A 23 -0.48 12.14 18.26
C ASP A 23 -0.79 13.14 17.16
N TRP A 24 -1.97 12.96 16.55
CA TRP A 24 -2.48 13.95 15.63
C TRP A 24 -2.82 15.23 16.40
N LEU A 25 -2.22 16.31 15.97
CA LEU A 25 -2.59 17.63 16.45
C LEU A 25 -3.49 18.24 15.38
N ALA A 26 -4.76 18.50 15.75
CA ALA A 26 -5.61 19.31 14.92
C ALA A 26 -4.82 20.60 14.60
N GLY A 27 -4.54 20.83 13.33
CA GLY A 27 -4.06 22.13 12.90
C GLY A 27 -4.96 23.19 13.53
N GLU A 28 -4.45 24.33 13.91
CA GLU A 28 -5.23 25.39 14.54
C GLU A 28 -6.45 25.71 13.66
N GLY A 29 -7.45 24.83 13.75
CA GLY A 29 -8.66 24.76 12.94
C GLY A 29 -9.65 25.86 13.34
N GLY A 30 -9.22 27.09 13.24
CA GLY A 30 -10.06 28.24 13.35
C GLY A 30 -10.02 29.13 12.12
N ARG A 31 -9.11 28.88 11.22
CA ARG A 31 -9.13 29.50 9.90
C ARG A 31 -9.88 28.58 8.95
N LEU A 32 -11.11 28.94 8.62
CA LEU A 32 -11.64 28.69 7.30
C LEU A 32 -10.57 29.23 6.36
N SER A 33 -9.60 28.38 5.99
CA SER A 33 -8.51 28.82 5.15
C SER A 33 -9.14 29.19 3.81
N GLU A 34 -8.78 30.34 3.27
CA GLU A 34 -9.16 30.74 1.93
C GLU A 34 -8.69 29.72 0.88
N SER A 35 -7.81 28.80 1.28
CA SER A 35 -7.30 27.69 0.48
C SER A 35 -8.05 26.41 0.75
N ILE A 36 -8.57 25.78 -0.32
CA ILE A 36 -9.19 24.46 -0.27
C ILE A 36 -8.16 23.32 -0.17
N TYR A 37 -6.88 23.64 -0.34
CA TYR A 37 -5.75 22.70 -0.24
C TYR A 37 -4.71 23.21 0.74
N GLU A 38 -4.06 22.31 1.41
CA GLU A 38 -2.88 22.55 2.25
C GLU A 38 -1.76 21.56 1.94
N GLU A 39 -0.58 21.82 2.42
CA GLU A 39 0.56 20.94 2.23
C GLU A 39 0.33 19.60 2.96
N TYR A 40 0.60 18.51 2.25
CA TYR A 40 0.51 17.17 2.81
C TYR A 40 1.79 16.84 3.60
N GLY A 41 1.60 16.20 4.75
CA GLY A 41 2.67 15.60 5.55
C GLY A 41 2.11 14.47 6.40
N LEU A 42 2.96 13.55 6.81
CA LEU A 42 2.58 12.44 7.67
C LEU A 42 2.10 12.95 9.03
N GLN A 43 0.90 12.57 9.44
CA GLN A 43 0.25 13.10 10.63
C GLN A 43 0.24 12.13 11.81
N ALA A 44 0.03 10.85 11.55
CA ALA A 44 -0.09 9.82 12.61
C ALA A 44 1.18 9.00 12.83
N ILE A 45 2.13 9.09 11.91
CA ILE A 45 3.36 8.30 11.95
C ILE A 45 4.58 9.14 11.59
N ARG A 46 5.74 8.69 12.07
CA ARG A 46 7.05 9.19 11.69
C ARG A 46 7.93 8.02 11.30
N ILE A 47 8.48 8.06 10.11
CA ILE A 47 9.34 7.00 9.56
C ILE A 47 10.77 7.54 9.56
N ALA A 48 11.62 7.03 10.44
CA ALA A 48 13.01 7.50 10.53
C ALA A 48 13.77 7.14 9.24
N GLY A 49 14.49 8.13 8.70
CA GLY A 49 15.28 7.96 7.47
C GLY A 49 14.49 8.03 6.17
N ALA A 50 13.15 8.08 6.22
CA ALA A 50 12.36 8.25 5.01
C ALA A 50 12.57 9.65 4.40
N GLN A 51 12.61 9.70 3.08
CA GLN A 51 12.78 10.93 2.33
C GLN A 51 11.41 11.52 1.98
N ALA A 52 11.31 12.85 2.03
CA ALA A 52 10.10 13.51 1.53
C ALA A 52 9.91 13.23 0.03
N HIS A 53 8.65 13.26 -0.41
CA HIS A 53 8.37 13.14 -1.84
C HIS A 53 9.05 14.25 -2.64
N PRO A 54 9.67 13.96 -3.80
CA PRO A 54 10.43 14.96 -4.57
C PRO A 54 9.58 16.12 -5.10
N THR A 55 8.27 15.89 -5.21
CA THR A 55 7.30 16.94 -5.55
C THR A 55 6.48 17.28 -4.32
N ARG A 56 6.26 18.58 -4.06
CA ARG A 56 5.35 18.99 -3.00
C ARG A 56 3.98 18.36 -3.19
N LEU A 57 3.53 17.64 -2.17
CA LEU A 57 2.22 17.02 -2.13
C LEU A 57 1.23 17.94 -1.40
N VAL A 58 -0.01 17.89 -1.81
CA VAL A 58 -1.11 18.65 -1.20
C VAL A 58 -2.28 17.73 -0.89
N GLN A 59 -3.02 18.08 0.13
CA GLN A 59 -4.28 17.43 0.51
C GLN A 59 -5.39 18.47 0.59
N SER A 60 -6.65 18.03 0.53
CA SER A 60 -7.74 18.96 0.81
C SER A 60 -7.76 19.35 2.29
N ALA A 61 -8.07 20.58 2.58
CA ALA A 61 -8.20 21.08 3.96
C ALA A 61 -9.24 20.26 4.77
N ALA A 62 -10.26 19.74 4.09
CA ALA A 62 -11.26 18.86 4.71
C ALA A 62 -10.65 17.52 5.18
N MET A 63 -9.77 16.91 4.39
CA MET A 63 -9.07 15.68 4.79
C MET A 63 -8.06 15.93 5.89
N ALA A 64 -7.34 17.04 5.82
CA ALA A 64 -6.37 17.44 6.84
C ALA A 64 -7.00 17.69 8.23
N SER A 65 -8.30 18.00 8.28
CA SER A 65 -9.03 18.17 9.53
C SER A 65 -9.51 16.87 10.18
N VAL A 66 -9.27 15.72 9.55
CA VAL A 66 -9.66 14.40 10.05
C VAL A 66 -8.45 13.67 10.61
N ALA A 67 -8.52 13.29 11.89
CA ALA A 67 -7.47 12.51 12.52
C ALA A 67 -7.27 11.17 11.79
N PRO A 68 -6.10 10.87 11.23
CA PRO A 68 -5.83 9.56 10.65
C PRO A 68 -5.76 8.50 11.75
N PRO A 69 -6.13 7.25 11.48
CA PRO A 69 -5.97 6.17 12.44
C PRO A 69 -4.48 5.90 12.69
N LYS A 70 -4.14 5.52 13.92
CA LYS A 70 -2.77 5.06 14.24
C LYS A 70 -2.60 3.62 13.76
N PRO A 71 -1.72 3.35 12.80
CA PRO A 71 -1.50 2.00 12.31
C PRO A 71 -0.63 1.18 13.28
N SER A 72 -0.80 -0.13 13.25
CA SER A 72 0.02 -1.09 13.96
C SER A 72 0.85 -1.99 13.04
N TYR A 73 0.44 -2.10 11.80
CA TYR A 73 1.05 -2.96 10.80
C TYR A 73 2.49 -2.53 10.46
N ARG A 74 3.38 -3.51 10.36
CA ARG A 74 4.79 -3.31 9.98
C ARG A 74 5.06 -4.04 8.67
N PRO A 75 5.09 -3.32 7.51
CA PRO A 75 5.43 -3.93 6.24
C PRO A 75 6.79 -4.62 6.30
N SER A 76 6.90 -5.77 5.63
CA SER A 76 8.17 -6.46 5.44
C SER A 76 8.81 -5.95 4.14
N LEU A 77 9.84 -5.14 4.24
CA LEU A 77 10.46 -4.47 3.10
C LEU A 77 11.98 -4.60 3.14
N PRO A 78 12.68 -4.50 1.98
CA PRO A 78 14.13 -4.47 1.95
C PRO A 78 14.70 -3.28 2.75
N PRO A 79 15.89 -3.43 3.38
CA PRO A 79 16.48 -2.37 4.20
C PRO A 79 16.68 -1.02 3.49
N ASN A 80 16.94 -1.06 2.19
CA ASN A 80 17.16 0.14 1.36
C ASN A 80 15.89 0.78 0.81
N ILE A 81 14.72 0.33 1.25
CA ILE A 81 13.43 0.80 0.71
C ILE A 81 13.23 2.32 0.88
N HIS A 82 13.82 2.92 1.92
CA HIS A 82 13.78 4.36 2.16
C HIS A 82 14.46 5.21 1.07
N GLU A 83 15.35 4.60 0.27
CA GLU A 83 16.00 5.25 -0.87
C GLU A 83 15.14 5.18 -2.14
N LEU A 84 14.20 4.24 -2.15
CA LEU A 84 13.38 3.90 -3.31
C LEU A 84 11.96 4.46 -3.23
N LEU A 85 11.46 4.68 -2.01
CA LEU A 85 10.12 5.17 -1.71
C LEU A 85 10.19 6.42 -0.82
N SER A 86 9.34 7.39 -1.12
CA SER A 86 9.14 8.53 -0.23
C SER A 86 8.34 8.14 1.01
N ASP A 87 8.37 9.02 2.02
CA ASP A 87 7.60 8.90 3.25
C ASP A 87 6.09 8.70 3.00
N ALA A 88 5.48 9.48 2.12
CA ALA A 88 4.08 9.36 1.73
C ALA A 88 3.79 8.02 1.02
N GLN A 89 4.71 7.52 0.20
CA GLN A 89 4.57 6.21 -0.43
C GLN A 89 4.69 5.07 0.58
N LEU A 90 5.61 5.18 1.53
CA LEU A 90 5.75 4.21 2.63
C LEU A 90 4.52 4.21 3.54
N GLU A 91 3.97 5.39 3.86
CA GLU A 91 2.72 5.51 4.61
C GLU A 91 1.58 4.75 3.92
N THR A 92 1.44 4.88 2.61
CA THR A 92 0.45 4.11 1.84
C THR A 92 0.64 2.60 2.01
N VAL A 93 1.86 2.09 1.99
CA VAL A 93 2.13 0.65 2.20
C VAL A 93 1.74 0.21 3.61
N ILE A 94 2.01 1.04 4.61
CA ILE A 94 1.62 0.76 6.01
C ILE A 94 0.10 0.64 6.13
N TYR A 95 -0.66 1.63 5.65
CA TYR A 95 -2.13 1.62 5.75
C TYR A 95 -2.79 0.54 4.88
N ALA A 96 -2.22 0.26 3.70
CA ALA A 96 -2.68 -0.84 2.88
C ALA A 96 -2.46 -2.19 3.58
N GLY A 97 -1.32 -2.38 4.21
CA GLY A 97 -1.02 -3.58 4.99
C GLY A 97 -1.95 -3.74 6.19
N GLU A 98 -2.23 -2.67 6.93
CA GLU A 98 -3.21 -2.64 8.02
C GLU A 98 -4.59 -3.09 7.54
N ALA A 99 -5.07 -2.55 6.41
CA ALA A 99 -6.34 -2.97 5.84
C ALA A 99 -6.32 -4.43 5.40
N HIS A 100 -5.25 -4.87 4.74
CA HIS A 100 -5.12 -6.23 4.23
C HIS A 100 -4.90 -7.28 5.32
N ALA A 101 -4.44 -6.90 6.51
CA ALA A 101 -4.31 -7.79 7.66
C ALA A 101 -5.68 -8.15 8.25
N ASP A 102 -6.69 -7.34 8.01
CA ASP A 102 -8.03 -7.51 8.51
C ASP A 102 -8.96 -8.19 7.47
N HIS A 103 -10.11 -8.66 7.94
CA HIS A 103 -11.09 -9.33 7.11
C HIS A 103 -12.44 -8.63 7.18
N LEU A 104 -13.21 -8.73 6.11
CA LEU A 104 -14.61 -8.37 6.12
C LEU A 104 -15.38 -9.28 7.08
N ALA A 105 -16.42 -8.73 7.68
CA ALA A 105 -17.29 -9.50 8.58
C ALA A 105 -17.97 -10.67 7.85
N GLY A 106 -18.10 -11.79 8.56
CA GLY A 106 -18.78 -12.97 8.05
C GLY A 106 -17.91 -13.88 7.18
N SER A 107 -18.54 -14.97 6.75
CA SER A 107 -17.99 -15.96 5.84
C SER A 107 -18.85 -16.04 4.58
N TRP A 108 -18.25 -16.41 3.47
CA TRP A 108 -18.83 -16.28 2.14
C TRP A 108 -18.53 -17.52 1.31
N THR A 109 -19.49 -17.94 0.52
CA THR A 109 -19.28 -18.93 -0.54
C THR A 109 -19.37 -18.26 -1.90
N VAL A 110 -18.64 -18.82 -2.86
CA VAL A 110 -18.64 -18.37 -4.25
C VAL A 110 -19.13 -19.54 -5.11
N ASP A 111 -20.00 -19.25 -6.05
CA ASP A 111 -20.49 -20.27 -6.98
C ASP A 111 -19.38 -20.75 -7.94
N ALA A 112 -19.66 -21.80 -8.72
CA ALA A 112 -18.67 -22.41 -9.62
C ALA A 112 -18.19 -21.48 -10.75
N THR A 113 -18.97 -20.45 -11.09
CA THR A 113 -18.62 -19.45 -12.11
C THR A 113 -17.89 -18.25 -11.55
N PHE A 114 -17.79 -18.13 -10.23
CA PHE A 114 -17.24 -16.99 -9.50
C PHE A 114 -18.00 -15.67 -9.69
N ASP A 115 -19.26 -15.73 -10.13
CA ASP A 115 -20.09 -14.56 -10.37
C ASP A 115 -20.93 -14.17 -9.16
N ILE A 116 -21.31 -15.15 -8.33
CA ILE A 116 -22.23 -14.94 -7.22
C ILE A 116 -21.51 -15.23 -5.90
N VAL A 117 -21.51 -14.23 -5.02
CA VAL A 117 -21.00 -14.34 -3.65
C VAL A 117 -22.19 -14.32 -2.69
N THR A 118 -22.29 -15.35 -1.86
CA THR A 118 -23.40 -15.54 -0.92
C THR A 118 -22.88 -15.66 0.50
N ALA A 119 -23.56 -15.01 1.45
CA ALA A 119 -23.24 -15.17 2.86
C ALA A 119 -23.41 -16.63 3.29
N ALA A 120 -22.48 -17.16 4.03
CA ALA A 120 -22.45 -18.53 4.48
C ALA A 120 -22.16 -18.62 5.97
N ARG A 121 -22.49 -19.79 6.56
CA ARG A 121 -22.05 -20.10 7.92
C ARG A 121 -20.53 -20.31 7.92
N GLU A 122 -19.88 -19.98 9.03
CA GLU A 122 -18.42 -20.14 9.18
C GLU A 122 -17.95 -21.61 9.01
N ASP A 123 -18.80 -22.55 9.36
CA ASP A 123 -18.57 -24.00 9.28
C ASP A 123 -18.89 -24.59 7.90
N ALA A 124 -19.32 -23.80 6.93
CA ALA A 124 -19.56 -24.29 5.58
C ALA A 124 -18.24 -24.73 4.91
N THR A 125 -18.26 -25.91 4.28
CA THR A 125 -17.06 -26.62 3.78
C THR A 125 -16.23 -25.81 2.78
N ASN A 126 -16.85 -24.86 2.07
CA ASN A 126 -16.21 -23.98 1.06
C ASN A 126 -16.32 -22.50 1.42
N ALA A 127 -16.58 -22.19 2.70
CA ALA A 127 -16.64 -20.81 3.16
C ALA A 127 -15.24 -20.17 3.19
N ALA A 128 -15.17 -18.94 2.76
CA ALA A 128 -13.97 -18.10 2.79
C ALA A 128 -14.26 -16.78 3.49
N ARG A 129 -13.24 -16.24 4.14
CA ARG A 129 -13.24 -14.87 4.65
C ARG A 129 -12.51 -13.99 3.68
N PHE A 130 -13.11 -12.89 3.28
CA PHE A 130 -12.48 -11.93 2.38
C PHE A 130 -11.68 -10.90 3.17
N ARG A 131 -10.49 -10.57 2.70
CA ARG A 131 -9.68 -9.48 3.23
C ARG A 131 -10.31 -8.15 2.90
N ARG A 132 -10.05 -7.16 3.75
CA ARG A 132 -10.41 -5.78 3.45
C ARG A 132 -9.55 -5.28 2.29
N GLY A 133 -10.18 -4.52 1.38
CA GLY A 133 -9.48 -3.81 0.33
C GLY A 133 -8.91 -2.48 0.83
N PHE A 134 -7.98 -1.93 0.05
CA PHE A 134 -7.45 -0.58 0.26
C PHE A 134 -7.50 0.19 -1.06
N MET A 135 -7.93 1.44 -1.00
CA MET A 135 -8.01 2.31 -2.17
C MET A 135 -6.91 3.37 -2.11
N ILE A 136 -6.04 3.39 -3.11
CA ILE A 136 -5.06 4.45 -3.27
C ILE A 136 -5.73 5.58 -4.05
N GLY A 137 -6.20 6.59 -3.33
CA GLY A 137 -6.92 7.75 -3.86
C GLY A 137 -6.03 8.91 -4.29
N ASP A 138 -4.72 8.75 -4.29
CA ASP A 138 -3.75 9.78 -4.58
C ASP A 138 -3.89 10.37 -5.98
N GLY A 139 -3.56 11.65 -6.12
CA GLY A 139 -3.53 12.35 -7.39
C GLY A 139 -2.49 11.80 -8.37
N THR A 140 -2.49 12.36 -9.56
CA THR A 140 -1.49 12.03 -10.59
C THR A 140 -0.11 12.54 -10.15
N GLY A 141 0.92 11.69 -10.32
CA GLY A 141 2.31 12.05 -10.04
C GLY A 141 2.84 11.60 -8.68
N VAL A 142 1.98 11.17 -7.73
CA VAL A 142 2.42 10.64 -6.42
C VAL A 142 3.15 9.28 -6.53
N GLY A 143 3.02 8.60 -7.67
CA GLY A 143 3.68 7.31 -7.90
C GLY A 143 2.85 6.11 -7.43
N LYS A 144 1.53 6.12 -7.67
CA LYS A 144 0.63 5.00 -7.31
C LYS A 144 1.09 3.63 -7.79
N GLY A 145 1.69 3.54 -8.98
CA GLY A 145 2.23 2.28 -9.49
C GLY A 145 3.34 1.74 -8.59
N ARG A 146 4.23 2.61 -8.13
CA ARG A 146 5.30 2.25 -7.20
C ARG A 146 4.76 1.87 -5.81
N GLN A 147 3.74 2.55 -5.32
CA GLN A 147 3.03 2.16 -4.10
C GLN A 147 2.41 0.77 -4.24
N SER A 148 1.72 0.50 -5.36
CA SER A 148 1.13 -0.82 -5.65
C SER A 148 2.20 -1.92 -5.73
N ALA A 149 3.32 -1.65 -6.40
CA ALA A 149 4.45 -2.57 -6.46
C ALA A 149 5.03 -2.86 -5.06
N ALA A 150 5.16 -1.86 -4.21
CA ALA A 150 5.64 -2.02 -2.84
C ALA A 150 4.67 -2.83 -1.96
N ILE A 151 3.36 -2.65 -2.13
CA ILE A 151 2.35 -3.49 -1.46
C ILE A 151 2.46 -4.96 -1.91
N ILE A 152 2.69 -5.21 -3.19
CA ILE A 152 2.93 -6.57 -3.70
C ILE A 152 4.22 -7.14 -3.11
N LEU A 153 5.28 -6.35 -3.05
CA LEU A 153 6.57 -6.76 -2.50
C LEU A 153 6.45 -7.14 -1.01
N ASP A 154 5.79 -6.31 -0.21
CA ASP A 154 5.50 -6.61 1.20
C ASP A 154 4.77 -7.95 1.33
N ASN A 155 3.71 -8.16 0.56
CA ASN A 155 2.97 -9.43 0.55
C ASN A 155 3.85 -10.62 0.12
N TRP A 156 4.69 -10.42 -0.88
CA TRP A 156 5.61 -11.45 -1.38
C TRP A 156 6.60 -11.88 -0.29
N LEU A 157 7.23 -10.93 0.37
CA LEU A 157 8.22 -11.18 1.43
C LEU A 157 7.59 -11.84 2.68
N GLN A 158 6.28 -11.67 2.85
CA GLN A 158 5.49 -12.38 3.87
C GLN A 158 4.95 -13.76 3.39
N GLY A 159 5.41 -14.25 2.25
CA GLY A 159 5.03 -15.57 1.73
C GLY A 159 3.77 -15.60 0.85
N ARG A 160 3.13 -14.48 0.57
CA ARG A 160 1.96 -14.38 -0.31
C ARG A 160 2.40 -14.20 -1.77
N ARG A 161 2.79 -15.31 -2.40
CA ARG A 161 3.49 -15.36 -3.69
C ARG A 161 2.59 -15.24 -4.93
N LYS A 162 1.34 -14.84 -4.79
CA LYS A 162 0.40 -14.69 -5.90
C LYS A 162 -0.15 -13.27 -5.90
N ALA A 163 0.08 -12.55 -6.99
CA ALA A 163 -0.48 -11.23 -7.23
C ALA A 163 -1.03 -11.15 -8.65
N VAL A 164 -2.11 -10.41 -8.82
CA VAL A 164 -2.70 -10.10 -10.12
C VAL A 164 -2.76 -8.59 -10.26
N TRP A 165 -2.19 -8.07 -11.35
CA TRP A 165 -2.26 -6.67 -11.69
C TRP A 165 -3.18 -6.49 -12.89
N ILE A 166 -4.28 -5.78 -12.71
CA ILE A 166 -5.27 -5.52 -13.77
C ILE A 166 -5.17 -4.05 -14.16
N SER A 167 -5.02 -3.79 -15.45
CA SER A 167 -4.92 -2.45 -16.02
C SER A 167 -5.96 -2.23 -17.10
N LYS A 168 -6.31 -0.97 -17.34
CA LYS A 168 -7.28 -0.58 -18.38
C LYS A 168 -6.77 -0.88 -19.80
N SER A 169 -5.46 -0.88 -20.03
CA SER A 169 -4.86 -1.10 -21.35
C SER A 169 -3.49 -1.77 -21.24
N ASP A 170 -3.09 -2.43 -22.31
CA ASP A 170 -1.82 -3.15 -22.44
C ASP A 170 -0.60 -2.23 -22.26
N LYS A 171 -0.71 -0.97 -22.68
CA LYS A 171 0.37 0.02 -22.53
C LYS A 171 0.78 0.25 -21.07
N LEU A 172 -0.11 0.00 -20.12
CA LEU A 172 0.17 0.14 -18.69
C LEU A 172 0.95 -1.05 -18.11
N ILE A 173 1.16 -2.13 -18.88
CA ILE A 173 1.99 -3.27 -18.45
C ILE A 173 3.46 -2.83 -18.34
N GLU A 174 3.94 -2.05 -19.30
CA GLU A 174 5.31 -1.51 -19.27
C GLU A 174 5.53 -0.58 -18.08
N ASP A 175 4.52 0.24 -17.75
CA ASP A 175 4.55 1.10 -16.57
C ASP A 175 4.60 0.28 -15.27
N ALA A 176 3.80 -0.78 -15.18
CA ALA A 176 3.82 -1.68 -14.02
C ALA A 176 5.17 -2.39 -13.86
N GLN A 177 5.76 -2.85 -14.96
CA GLN A 177 7.09 -3.46 -14.97
C GLN A 177 8.17 -2.48 -14.53
N ARG A 178 8.12 -1.24 -15.02
CA ARG A 178 9.03 -0.17 -14.61
C ARG A 178 8.92 0.11 -13.12
N ASP A 179 7.70 0.22 -12.59
CA ASP A 179 7.46 0.52 -11.19
C ASP A 179 7.92 -0.63 -10.27
N TRP A 180 7.75 -1.88 -10.73
CA TRP A 180 8.30 -3.06 -10.05
C TRP A 180 9.83 -3.05 -10.03
N SER A 181 10.44 -2.82 -11.19
CA SER A 181 11.91 -2.77 -11.32
C SER A 181 12.54 -1.62 -10.53
N ALA A 182 11.82 -0.51 -10.37
CA ALA A 182 12.28 0.63 -9.57
C ALA A 182 12.42 0.30 -8.07
N LEU A 183 11.88 -0.81 -7.60
CA LEU A 183 12.09 -1.33 -6.24
C LEU A 183 13.28 -2.30 -6.14
N GLY A 184 14.10 -2.40 -7.20
CA GLY A 184 15.25 -3.31 -7.23
C GLY A 184 14.89 -4.78 -7.51
N MET A 185 13.68 -5.02 -7.99
CA MET A 185 13.14 -6.35 -8.27
C MET A 185 13.23 -6.72 -9.74
#